data_55cc328a39843e939f6206f43dded621
#
_entry.id   55cc328a39843e939f6206f43dded621
#
_cell.length_a   1.000
_cell.length_b   1.000
_cell.length_c   1.000
_cell.angle_alpha   90.00
_cell.angle_beta   90.00
_cell.angle_gamma   90.00
#
_symmetry.space_group_name_H-M   'P 1'
#
loop_
_entity.id
_entity.type
_entity.pdbx_description
1 polymer ?
#
loop_
_entity_poly.entity_id
_entity_poly.type
_entity_poly.pdbx_seq_one_letter_code
_entity_poly.pdbx_strand_id
1 'polypeptide(L)'
;MTRPEKGEYAEYYDRYISLVEETDIVSVLDQQQAELDEIFQTITEEKSHYAYGPDKWTIKELIGHLSDGERMFSYRALRISRADQTPIEGFEQDGYIENSNFNNVSFSDLTAELLYTRKANLILFKSLTDEAWLRTGTASENPVSVRALAFIMAGHIRHHLKILYERYLAQ
;
A
#
# COMPACT_ATOMS: atom_id res chain seq x y z
N MET A 1 7.40 -1.75 -18.25
CA MET A 1 6.98 -0.33 -18.02
C MET A 1 8.12 0.42 -17.38
N THR A 2 8.37 1.67 -17.74
CA THR A 2 9.42 2.48 -17.11
C THR A 2 8.99 2.96 -15.73
N ARG A 3 9.96 3.19 -14.85
CA ARG A 3 9.71 3.82 -13.54
C ARG A 3 9.09 5.20 -13.72
N PRO A 4 8.28 5.67 -12.73
CA PRO A 4 7.75 7.04 -12.77
C PRO A 4 8.89 8.06 -12.66
N GLU A 5 8.72 9.20 -13.32
CA GLU A 5 9.68 10.29 -13.32
C GLU A 5 9.33 11.33 -12.23
N LYS A 6 10.32 12.11 -11.82
CA LYS A 6 10.07 13.26 -10.93
C LYS A 6 9.06 14.20 -11.59
N GLY A 7 8.08 14.64 -10.80
CA GLY A 7 6.95 15.44 -11.31
C GLY A 7 5.68 14.64 -11.59
N GLU A 8 5.76 13.31 -11.65
CA GLU A 8 4.58 12.46 -11.73
C GLU A 8 3.94 12.13 -10.36
N TYR A 9 4.54 12.60 -9.28
CA TYR A 9 4.07 12.35 -7.91
C TYR A 9 4.64 13.41 -6.95
N ALA A 10 4.01 13.57 -5.79
CA ALA A 10 4.52 14.44 -4.72
C ALA A 10 5.87 13.93 -4.19
N GLU A 11 6.83 14.81 -3.95
CA GLU A 11 8.19 14.49 -3.46
C GLU A 11 8.17 13.61 -2.19
N TYR A 12 7.15 13.78 -1.36
CA TYR A 12 6.91 12.91 -0.20
C TYR A 12 6.97 11.42 -0.52
N TYR A 13 6.55 10.99 -1.72
CA TYR A 13 6.51 9.58 -2.12
C TYR A 13 7.84 9.04 -2.64
N ASP A 14 8.88 9.88 -2.79
CA ASP A 14 10.23 9.43 -3.15
C ASP A 14 10.73 8.34 -2.18
N ARG A 15 10.40 8.44 -0.89
CA ARG A 15 10.76 7.46 0.14
C ARG A 15 10.20 6.04 -0.10
N TYR A 16 9.11 5.93 -0.84
CA TYR A 16 8.52 4.64 -1.22
C TYR A 16 9.01 4.19 -2.58
N ILE A 17 8.92 5.07 -3.57
CA ILE A 17 9.30 4.77 -4.96
C ILE A 17 10.78 4.37 -5.06
N SER A 18 11.66 5.00 -4.28
CA SER A 18 13.09 4.65 -4.24
C SER A 18 13.38 3.22 -3.73
N LEU A 19 12.46 2.62 -2.99
CA LEU A 19 12.57 1.24 -2.52
C LEU A 19 12.26 0.19 -3.60
N VAL A 20 11.75 0.60 -4.77
CA VAL A 20 11.39 -0.30 -5.86
C VAL A 20 12.34 -0.05 -7.02
N GLU A 21 13.32 -0.92 -7.20
CA GLU A 21 14.34 -0.80 -8.27
C GLU A 21 13.89 -1.43 -9.58
N GLU A 22 12.97 -2.39 -9.50
CA GLU A 22 12.45 -3.14 -10.63
C GLU A 22 11.59 -2.25 -11.55
N THR A 23 11.48 -2.67 -12.81
CA THR A 23 10.65 -1.98 -13.82
C THR A 23 9.32 -2.68 -14.09
N ASP A 24 9.21 -3.99 -13.84
CA ASP A 24 7.95 -4.73 -13.93
C ASP A 24 7.19 -4.65 -12.61
N ILE A 25 6.47 -3.54 -12.43
CA ILE A 25 5.76 -3.25 -11.20
C ILE A 25 4.63 -4.26 -10.90
N VAL A 26 3.99 -4.82 -11.93
CA VAL A 26 2.92 -5.81 -11.73
C VAL A 26 3.50 -7.10 -11.17
N SER A 27 4.66 -7.53 -11.66
CA SER A 27 5.37 -8.69 -11.12
C SER A 27 5.82 -8.45 -9.67
N VAL A 28 6.29 -7.24 -9.33
CA VAL A 28 6.65 -6.88 -7.94
C VAL A 28 5.44 -6.98 -7.02
N LEU A 29 4.30 -6.42 -7.41
CA LEU A 29 3.07 -6.47 -6.62
C LEU A 29 2.56 -7.90 -6.41
N ASP A 30 2.72 -8.76 -7.43
CA ASP A 30 2.32 -10.19 -7.38
C ASP A 30 3.23 -10.98 -6.42
N GLN A 31 4.55 -10.76 -6.50
CA GLN A 31 5.53 -11.39 -5.60
C GLN A 31 5.33 -10.96 -4.14
N GLN A 32 5.05 -9.68 -3.91
CA GLN A 32 4.76 -9.19 -2.57
C GLN A 32 3.53 -9.84 -1.94
N GLN A 33 2.55 -10.28 -2.73
CA GLN A 33 1.40 -11.00 -2.19
C GLN A 33 1.82 -12.32 -1.56
N ALA A 34 2.70 -13.08 -2.19
CA ALA A 34 3.24 -14.32 -1.63
C ALA A 34 4.11 -14.06 -0.39
N GLU A 35 4.98 -13.05 -0.46
CA GLU A 35 5.82 -12.61 0.66
C GLU A 35 4.99 -12.24 1.91
N LEU A 36 3.92 -11.47 1.72
CA LEU A 36 3.00 -11.09 2.79
C LEU A 36 2.33 -12.32 3.41
N ASP A 37 1.83 -13.24 2.58
CA ASP A 37 1.17 -14.46 3.06
C ASP A 37 2.13 -15.32 3.91
N GLU A 38 3.38 -15.50 3.43
CA GLU A 38 4.41 -16.23 4.18
C GLU A 38 4.72 -15.59 5.54
N ILE A 39 4.88 -14.25 5.57
CA ILE A 39 5.15 -13.53 6.82
C ILE A 39 3.98 -13.66 7.79
N PHE A 40 2.76 -13.49 7.33
CA PHE A 40 1.58 -13.53 8.19
C PHE A 40 1.40 -14.90 8.87
N GLN A 41 1.78 -15.99 8.20
CA GLN A 41 1.77 -17.33 8.80
C GLN A 41 2.73 -17.49 9.97
N THR A 42 3.72 -16.61 10.12
CA THR A 42 4.67 -16.64 11.25
C THR A 42 4.21 -15.86 12.47
N ILE A 43 3.13 -15.10 12.35
CA ILE A 43 2.63 -14.20 13.40
C ILE A 43 1.37 -14.80 14.02
N THR A 44 1.41 -15.05 15.33
CA THR A 44 0.24 -15.54 16.07
C THR A 44 -0.74 -14.41 16.39
N GLU A 45 -2.00 -14.76 16.69
CA GLU A 45 -3.00 -13.80 17.17
C GLU A 45 -2.50 -13.02 18.40
N GLU A 46 -1.86 -13.69 19.35
CA GLU A 46 -1.27 -13.06 20.54
C GLU A 46 -0.17 -12.06 20.15
N LYS A 47 0.77 -12.46 19.29
CA LYS A 47 1.86 -11.58 18.84
C LYS A 47 1.35 -10.38 18.05
N SER A 48 0.22 -10.50 17.36
CA SER A 48 -0.35 -9.41 16.56
C SER A 48 -0.80 -8.19 17.38
N HIS A 49 -1.00 -8.33 18.68
CA HIS A 49 -1.26 -7.22 19.60
C HIS A 49 -0.01 -6.50 20.09
N TYR A 50 1.18 -6.97 19.73
CA TYR A 50 2.42 -6.35 20.15
C TYR A 50 2.66 -5.01 19.48
N ALA A 51 3.05 -4.01 20.28
CA ALA A 51 3.60 -2.72 19.85
C ALA A 51 5.03 -2.56 20.41
N TYR A 52 5.95 -2.05 19.62
CA TYR A 52 7.37 -1.96 20.01
C TYR A 52 7.70 -0.76 20.93
N GLY A 53 6.72 -0.01 21.35
CA GLY A 53 6.89 1.12 22.28
C GLY A 53 5.57 1.84 22.59
N PRO A 54 5.59 2.77 23.55
CA PRO A 54 4.45 3.65 23.81
C PRO A 54 4.08 4.42 22.54
N ASP A 55 2.80 4.65 22.33
CA ASP A 55 2.26 5.39 21.18
C ASP A 55 2.70 4.84 19.80
N LYS A 56 3.04 3.55 19.73
CA LYS A 56 3.30 2.83 18.49
C LYS A 56 2.14 1.90 18.18
N TRP A 57 1.88 1.77 16.88
CA TRP A 57 0.86 0.87 16.39
C TRP A 57 1.15 -0.58 16.79
N THR A 58 0.12 -1.34 17.04
CA THR A 58 0.20 -2.80 17.10
C THR A 58 0.45 -3.37 15.69
N ILE A 59 0.82 -4.64 15.61
CA ILE A 59 0.91 -5.32 14.30
C ILE A 59 -0.46 -5.30 13.61
N LYS A 60 -1.57 -5.46 14.33
CA LYS A 60 -2.93 -5.37 13.76
C LYS A 60 -3.20 -4.00 13.14
N GLU A 61 -2.87 -2.94 13.83
CA GLU A 61 -3.01 -1.57 13.32
C GLU A 61 -2.10 -1.32 12.11
N LEU A 62 -0.89 -1.85 12.12
CA LEU A 62 0.01 -1.78 10.97
C LEU A 62 -0.60 -2.48 9.74
N ILE A 63 -1.14 -3.70 9.90
CA ILE A 63 -1.78 -4.44 8.79
C ILE A 63 -3.05 -3.73 8.32
N GLY A 64 -3.86 -3.21 9.24
CA GLY A 64 -5.02 -2.38 8.89
C GLY A 64 -4.64 -1.15 8.09
N HIS A 65 -3.59 -0.42 8.50
CA HIS A 65 -3.04 0.70 7.75
C HIS A 65 -2.59 0.30 6.33
N LEU A 66 -1.98 -0.86 6.17
CA LEU A 66 -1.60 -1.36 4.84
C LEU A 66 -2.84 -1.63 3.98
N SER A 67 -3.91 -2.18 4.56
CA SER A 67 -5.19 -2.41 3.86
C SER A 67 -5.85 -1.10 3.44
N ASP A 68 -5.85 -0.08 4.30
CA ASP A 68 -6.37 1.25 3.98
C ASP A 68 -5.55 1.91 2.87
N GLY A 69 -4.22 1.83 2.95
CA GLY A 69 -3.31 2.32 1.92
C GLY A 69 -3.56 1.66 0.56
N GLU A 70 -3.73 0.33 0.53
CA GLU A 70 -4.08 -0.41 -0.69
C GLU A 70 -5.38 0.11 -1.33
N ARG A 71 -6.41 0.35 -0.53
CA ARG A 71 -7.70 0.89 -1.01
C ARG A 71 -7.56 2.29 -1.54
N MET A 72 -6.89 3.16 -0.79
CA MET A 72 -6.74 4.57 -1.18
C MET A 72 -5.93 4.72 -2.47
N PHE A 73 -4.81 4.05 -2.59
CA PHE A 73 -3.99 4.11 -3.80
C PHE A 73 -4.68 3.44 -5.00
N SER A 74 -5.35 2.31 -4.80
CA SER A 74 -6.07 1.63 -5.89
C SER A 74 -7.30 2.41 -6.36
N TYR A 75 -8.02 3.06 -5.46
CA TYR A 75 -9.13 3.95 -5.82
C TYR A 75 -8.64 5.12 -6.70
N ARG A 76 -7.52 5.74 -6.33
CA ARG A 76 -6.88 6.78 -7.14
C ARG A 76 -6.47 6.24 -8.51
N ALA A 77 -5.81 5.08 -8.54
CA ALA A 77 -5.38 4.44 -9.78
C ALA A 77 -6.58 4.09 -10.68
N LEU A 78 -7.66 3.57 -10.12
CA LEU A 78 -8.90 3.27 -10.86
C LEU A 78 -9.45 4.53 -11.52
N ARG A 79 -9.66 5.60 -10.77
CA ARG A 79 -10.25 6.85 -11.28
C ARG A 79 -9.41 7.46 -12.39
N ILE A 80 -8.11 7.63 -12.12
CA ILE A 80 -7.18 8.23 -13.09
C ILE A 80 -7.04 7.35 -14.34
N SER A 81 -6.98 6.02 -14.17
CA SER A 81 -6.91 5.10 -15.32
C SER A 81 -8.16 5.15 -16.22
N ARG A 82 -9.30 5.61 -15.70
CA ARG A 82 -10.54 5.85 -16.45
C ARG A 82 -10.68 7.29 -16.97
N ALA A 83 -9.56 8.06 -16.95
CA ALA A 83 -9.50 9.46 -17.38
C ALA A 83 -10.40 10.41 -16.55
N ASP A 84 -10.74 10.06 -15.31
CA ASP A 84 -11.41 10.98 -14.40
C ASP A 84 -10.43 12.06 -13.95
N GLN A 85 -10.74 13.31 -14.26
CA GLN A 85 -9.92 14.49 -13.95
C GLN A 85 -10.36 15.21 -12.67
N THR A 86 -11.41 14.71 -12.00
CA THR A 86 -11.86 15.31 -10.74
C THR A 86 -10.78 15.14 -9.67
N PRO A 87 -10.33 16.21 -9.02
CA PRO A 87 -9.34 16.10 -7.94
C PRO A 87 -9.82 15.14 -6.84
N ILE A 88 -8.88 14.37 -6.31
CA ILE A 88 -9.14 13.40 -5.25
C ILE A 88 -8.52 13.94 -3.96
N GLU A 89 -9.32 14.02 -2.91
CA GLU A 89 -8.88 14.52 -1.60
C GLU A 89 -7.80 13.64 -0.98
N GLY A 90 -7.06 14.25 -0.04
CA GLY A 90 -6.13 13.53 0.84
C GLY A 90 -6.86 12.76 1.92
N PHE A 91 -6.11 11.95 2.65
CA PHE A 91 -6.57 11.33 3.89
C PHE A 91 -5.47 11.41 4.95
N GLU A 92 -5.87 11.40 6.21
CA GLU A 92 -4.96 11.48 7.34
C GLU A 92 -4.92 10.12 8.05
N GLN A 93 -3.76 9.45 7.97
CA GLN A 93 -3.61 8.05 8.39
C GLN A 93 -3.76 7.84 9.91
N ASP A 94 -3.28 8.78 10.73
CA ASP A 94 -3.31 8.61 12.20
C ASP A 94 -4.74 8.66 12.71
N GLY A 95 -5.55 9.59 12.18
CA GLY A 95 -6.98 9.64 12.47
C GLY A 95 -7.74 8.39 12.01
N TYR A 96 -7.30 7.74 10.92
CA TYR A 96 -7.90 6.47 10.49
C TYR A 96 -7.62 5.36 11.48
N ILE A 97 -6.38 5.25 11.99
CA ILE A 97 -6.02 4.27 13.01
C ILE A 97 -6.77 4.53 14.32
N GLU A 98 -6.80 5.78 14.80
CA GLU A 98 -7.50 6.16 16.04
C GLU A 98 -9.00 5.82 16.02
N ASN A 99 -9.64 5.96 14.84
CA ASN A 99 -11.05 5.67 14.67
C ASN A 99 -11.32 4.25 14.14
N SER A 100 -10.29 3.42 13.99
CA SER A 100 -10.41 2.03 13.57
C SER A 100 -10.81 1.11 14.71
N ASN A 101 -11.14 -0.14 14.37
CA ASN A 101 -11.38 -1.22 15.33
C ASN A 101 -10.41 -2.40 15.13
N PHE A 102 -9.24 -2.15 14.53
CA PHE A 102 -8.32 -3.20 14.10
C PHE A 102 -7.90 -4.15 15.22
N ASN A 103 -7.69 -3.65 16.43
CA ASN A 103 -7.30 -4.47 17.58
C ASN A 103 -8.37 -5.50 18.03
N ASN A 104 -9.63 -5.30 17.63
CA ASN A 104 -10.73 -6.22 17.94
C ASN A 104 -11.13 -7.12 16.74
N VAL A 105 -10.49 -6.95 15.60
CA VAL A 105 -10.65 -7.82 14.43
C VAL A 105 -9.65 -8.98 14.56
N SER A 106 -9.99 -10.19 14.12
CA SER A 106 -9.04 -11.30 14.13
C SER A 106 -7.85 -11.01 13.21
N PHE A 107 -6.65 -11.43 13.58
CA PHE A 107 -5.47 -11.22 12.74
C PHE A 107 -5.63 -11.89 11.38
N SER A 108 -6.27 -13.08 11.35
CA SER A 108 -6.59 -13.79 10.11
C SER A 108 -7.50 -13.00 9.17
N ASP A 109 -8.49 -12.28 9.70
CA ASP A 109 -9.37 -11.47 8.86
C ASP A 109 -8.66 -10.22 8.32
N LEU A 110 -7.83 -9.56 9.13
CA LEU A 110 -7.03 -8.40 8.69
C LEU A 110 -6.05 -8.78 7.57
N THR A 111 -5.36 -9.89 7.73
CA THR A 111 -4.41 -10.36 6.71
C THR A 111 -5.12 -10.82 5.43
N ALA A 112 -6.25 -11.53 5.57
CA ALA A 112 -7.08 -11.92 4.43
C ALA A 112 -7.60 -10.70 3.67
N GLU A 113 -8.06 -9.66 4.37
CA GLU A 113 -8.51 -8.40 3.78
C GLU A 113 -7.44 -7.74 2.92
N LEU A 114 -6.21 -7.61 3.43
CA LEU A 114 -5.08 -7.04 2.69
C LEU A 114 -4.78 -7.88 1.44
N LEU A 115 -4.69 -9.20 1.58
CA LEU A 115 -4.37 -10.11 0.48
C LEU A 115 -5.46 -10.12 -0.60
N TYR A 116 -6.75 -10.10 -0.24
CA TYR A 116 -7.85 -10.02 -1.20
C TYR A 116 -7.89 -8.67 -1.92
N THR A 117 -7.64 -7.58 -1.21
CA THR A 117 -7.56 -6.24 -1.80
C THR A 117 -6.40 -6.17 -2.81
N ARG A 118 -5.21 -6.67 -2.44
CA ARG A 118 -4.06 -6.76 -3.35
C ARG A 118 -4.39 -7.61 -4.58
N LYS A 119 -5.05 -8.75 -4.41
CA LYS A 119 -5.43 -9.63 -5.51
C LYS A 119 -6.40 -8.95 -6.48
N ALA A 120 -7.38 -8.20 -5.96
CA ALA A 120 -8.29 -7.43 -6.78
C ALA A 120 -7.55 -6.31 -7.56
N ASN A 121 -6.62 -5.60 -6.89
CA ASN A 121 -5.81 -4.55 -7.50
C ASN A 121 -4.89 -5.10 -8.61
N LEU A 122 -4.31 -6.28 -8.45
CA LEU A 122 -3.53 -6.94 -9.48
C LEU A 122 -4.33 -7.21 -10.76
N ILE A 123 -5.60 -7.62 -10.62
CA ILE A 123 -6.50 -7.82 -11.77
C ILE A 123 -6.75 -6.48 -12.48
N LEU A 124 -6.99 -5.41 -11.73
CA LEU A 124 -7.13 -4.06 -12.28
C LEU A 124 -5.86 -3.68 -13.08
N PHE A 125 -4.69 -3.74 -12.45
CA PHE A 125 -3.44 -3.33 -13.08
C PHE A 125 -3.08 -4.17 -14.31
N LYS A 126 -3.29 -5.48 -14.28
CA LYS A 126 -3.09 -6.38 -15.43
C LYS A 126 -4.03 -6.07 -16.61
N SER A 127 -5.15 -5.40 -16.37
CA SER A 127 -6.13 -5.03 -17.41
C SER A 127 -5.87 -3.65 -18.05
N LEU A 128 -4.92 -2.88 -17.56
CA LEU A 128 -4.66 -1.52 -18.05
C LEU A 128 -3.89 -1.53 -19.37
N THR A 129 -4.27 -0.63 -20.27
CA THR A 129 -3.50 -0.34 -21.48
C THR A 129 -2.27 0.50 -21.17
N ASP A 130 -1.28 0.51 -22.06
CA ASP A 130 -0.07 1.35 -21.90
C ASP A 130 -0.42 2.84 -21.73
N GLU A 131 -1.43 3.31 -22.48
CA GLU A 131 -1.93 4.69 -22.32
C GLU A 131 -2.51 4.94 -20.93
N ALA A 132 -3.31 4.00 -20.40
CA ALA A 132 -3.93 4.14 -19.08
C ALA A 132 -2.88 4.21 -17.96
N TRP A 133 -1.79 3.49 -18.07
CA TRP A 133 -0.67 3.53 -17.14
C TRP A 133 0.01 4.91 -17.04
N LEU A 134 0.04 5.65 -18.15
CA LEU A 134 0.68 6.98 -18.24
C LEU A 134 -0.28 8.12 -17.88
N ARG A 135 -1.57 7.85 -17.70
CA ARG A 135 -2.54 8.89 -17.32
C ARG A 135 -2.19 9.48 -15.96
N THR A 136 -2.38 10.79 -15.89
CA THR A 136 -2.17 11.59 -14.68
C THR A 136 -3.46 12.22 -14.20
N GLY A 137 -3.56 12.44 -12.91
CA GLY A 137 -4.64 13.16 -12.25
C GLY A 137 -4.11 13.92 -11.04
N THR A 138 -5.00 14.48 -10.25
CA THR A 138 -4.64 15.22 -9.02
C THR A 138 -5.14 14.45 -7.81
N ALA A 139 -4.24 14.14 -6.86
CA ALA A 139 -4.60 13.56 -5.57
C ALA A 139 -3.82 14.26 -4.44
N SER A 140 -4.51 14.61 -3.35
CA SER A 140 -3.92 15.38 -2.25
C SER A 140 -3.20 16.65 -2.77
N GLU A 141 -3.86 17.38 -3.67
CA GLU A 141 -3.37 18.63 -4.29
C GLU A 141 -2.12 18.50 -5.18
N ASN A 142 -1.65 17.28 -5.41
CA ASN A 142 -0.45 17.03 -6.20
C ASN A 142 -0.76 16.16 -7.44
N PRO A 143 0.02 16.32 -8.53
CA PRO A 143 -0.09 15.42 -9.66
C PRO A 143 0.32 14.00 -9.26
N VAL A 144 -0.37 13.00 -9.84
CA VAL A 144 0.03 11.61 -9.70
C VAL A 144 -0.35 10.81 -10.95
N SER A 145 0.58 9.99 -11.45
CA SER A 145 0.29 9.05 -12.54
C SER A 145 -0.17 7.69 -11.99
N VAL A 146 -0.88 6.93 -12.83
CA VAL A 146 -1.29 5.57 -12.48
C VAL A 146 -0.07 4.69 -12.19
N ARG A 147 1.00 4.80 -13.01
CA ARG A 147 2.23 4.04 -12.74
C ARG A 147 2.88 4.46 -11.42
N ALA A 148 2.90 5.74 -11.09
CA ALA A 148 3.44 6.22 -9.81
C ALA A 148 2.66 5.62 -8.63
N LEU A 149 1.33 5.53 -8.70
CA LEU A 149 0.52 4.90 -7.66
C LEU A 149 0.87 3.43 -7.44
N ALA A 150 1.10 2.66 -8.50
CA ALA A 150 1.52 1.27 -8.36
C ALA A 150 2.91 1.14 -7.71
N PHE A 151 3.86 2.01 -8.07
CA PHE A 151 5.18 2.06 -7.42
C PHE A 151 5.09 2.52 -5.95
N ILE A 152 4.22 3.48 -5.64
CA ILE A 152 3.94 3.90 -4.26
C ILE A 152 3.39 2.73 -3.45
N MET A 153 2.42 1.98 -3.98
CA MET A 153 1.85 0.80 -3.32
C MET A 153 2.93 -0.25 -2.99
N ALA A 154 3.77 -0.59 -3.96
CA ALA A 154 4.84 -1.56 -3.77
C ALA A 154 5.87 -1.07 -2.74
N GLY A 155 6.30 0.19 -2.84
CA GLY A 155 7.26 0.79 -1.93
C GLY A 155 6.71 0.99 -0.52
N HIS A 156 5.43 1.29 -0.38
CA HIS A 156 4.73 1.40 0.90
C HIS A 156 4.76 0.06 1.66
N ILE A 157 4.46 -1.03 0.99
CA ILE A 157 4.60 -2.38 1.57
C ILE A 157 6.04 -2.65 1.99
N ARG A 158 7.05 -2.41 1.12
CA ARG A 158 8.48 -2.61 1.46
C ARG A 158 8.89 -1.80 2.68
N HIS A 159 8.47 -0.56 2.75
CA HIS A 159 8.74 0.31 3.90
C HIS A 159 8.22 -0.29 5.20
N HIS A 160 6.97 -0.72 5.21
CA HIS A 160 6.34 -1.25 6.41
C HIS A 160 6.77 -2.69 6.74
N LEU A 161 7.09 -3.52 5.75
CA LEU A 161 7.72 -4.82 6.00
C LEU A 161 9.08 -4.67 6.66
N LYS A 162 9.90 -3.72 6.22
CA LYS A 162 11.16 -3.40 6.90
C LYS A 162 10.94 -3.05 8.37
N ILE A 163 9.97 -2.19 8.66
CA ILE A 163 9.62 -1.83 10.05
C ILE A 163 9.11 -3.06 10.82
N LEU A 164 8.27 -3.89 10.20
CA LEU A 164 7.76 -5.12 10.81
C LEU A 164 8.91 -6.05 11.22
N TYR A 165 9.86 -6.31 10.32
CA TYR A 165 11.02 -7.14 10.62
C TYR A 165 11.91 -6.54 11.71
N GLU A 166 12.29 -5.26 11.56
CA GLU A 166 13.30 -4.64 12.43
C GLU A 166 12.77 -4.30 13.84
N ARG A 167 11.47 -4.03 13.97
CA ARG A 167 10.91 -3.51 15.22
C ARG A 167 9.96 -4.48 15.93
N TYR A 168 9.26 -5.32 15.20
CA TYR A 168 8.25 -6.20 15.77
C TYR A 168 8.68 -7.66 15.85
N LEU A 169 9.48 -8.14 14.87
CA LEU A 169 9.85 -9.56 14.77
C LEU A 169 11.30 -9.86 15.17
N ALA A 170 12.19 -8.88 15.21
CA ALA A 170 13.61 -9.05 15.55
C ALA A 170 13.88 -9.31 17.05
N GLN A 171 12.85 -9.60 17.86
CA GLN A 171 12.98 -9.85 19.31
C GLN A 171 12.82 -11.32 19.63
#